data_d5c3f5223e3b2a1a4a1a415ceffa58f2
#
_entry.id   d5c3f5223e3b2a1a4a1a415ceffa58f2
#
_cell.length_a   1.000
_cell.length_b   1.000
_cell.length_c   1.000
_cell.angle_alpha   90.00
_cell.angle_beta   90.00
_cell.angle_gamma   90.00
#
_symmetry.space_group_name_H-M   'P 1'
#
loop_
_entity.id
_entity.type
_entity.pdbx_description
1 polymer ?
#
loop_
_entity_poly.entity_id
_entity_poly.type
_entity_poly.pdbx_seq_one_letter_code
_entity_poly.pdbx_strand_id
1 'polypeptide(L)'
;QDYRELGDEQWDYITSVGMFEHVGQENLGLYFQDVAKYLKADGTALIHGITRQQGGAYNGWINKYIFPGGYIPGLTEIIDHIEAAHLQIGDVEMLRRHYQRTLEIWDANFNAHRAEIETTKGTRFTRMWDLYLQACAASFESGNIDVVQYLLTKGPSGTGLPMTRRYMLTDR
;
A
#
# COMPACT_ATOMS: atom_id res chain seq x y z
N GLN A 1 -9.75 8.91 -14.19
CA GLN A 1 -8.84 10.06 -14.36
C GLN A 1 -7.53 9.79 -13.66
N ASP A 2 -6.41 10.16 -14.24
CA ASP A 2 -5.09 10.07 -13.61
C ASP A 2 -5.01 11.10 -12.46
N TYR A 3 -4.50 10.70 -11.30
CA TYR A 3 -4.40 11.59 -10.15
C TYR A 3 -3.49 12.81 -10.41
N ARG A 4 -2.53 12.69 -11.31
CA ARG A 4 -1.64 13.78 -11.73
C ARG A 4 -2.36 14.88 -12.52
N GLU A 5 -3.56 14.61 -13.00
CA GLU A 5 -4.37 15.49 -13.85
C GLU A 5 -5.61 16.04 -13.13
N LEU A 6 -5.64 16.00 -11.80
CA LEU A 6 -6.78 16.48 -11.00
C LEU A 6 -6.90 18.02 -10.94
N GLY A 7 -5.96 18.76 -11.53
CA GLY A 7 -5.98 20.22 -11.55
C GLY A 7 -5.62 20.85 -10.22
N ASP A 8 -6.41 21.85 -9.78
CA ASP A 8 -6.14 22.59 -8.55
C ASP A 8 -7.17 22.33 -7.44
N GLU A 9 -8.02 21.31 -7.61
CA GLU A 9 -9.00 20.94 -6.59
C GLU A 9 -8.29 20.41 -5.33
N GLN A 10 -8.87 20.73 -4.17
CA GLN A 10 -8.35 20.27 -2.89
C GLN A 10 -9.46 19.62 -2.07
N TRP A 11 -9.08 18.60 -1.29
CA TRP A 11 -10.02 17.82 -0.49
C TRP A 11 -9.63 17.83 1.00
N ASP A 12 -10.64 17.68 1.84
CA ASP A 12 -10.47 17.55 3.30
C ASP A 12 -9.85 16.19 3.65
N TYR A 13 -10.18 15.15 2.84
CA TYR A 13 -9.71 13.79 3.06
C TYR A 13 -9.21 13.17 1.76
N ILE A 14 -8.07 12.49 1.84
CA ILE A 14 -7.51 11.68 0.74
C ILE A 14 -7.29 10.27 1.26
N THR A 15 -7.73 9.27 0.50
CA THR A 15 -7.42 7.86 0.76
C THR A 15 -6.76 7.25 -0.45
N SER A 16 -5.61 6.59 -0.25
CA SER A 16 -4.91 5.85 -1.29
C SER A 16 -4.51 4.48 -0.78
N VAL A 17 -4.92 3.43 -1.49
CA VAL A 17 -4.74 2.04 -1.09
C VAL A 17 -4.08 1.25 -2.20
N GLY A 18 -2.92 0.65 -1.93
CA GLY A 18 -2.19 -0.21 -2.86
C GLY A 18 -1.73 0.50 -4.12
N MET A 19 -1.33 1.78 -4.02
CA MET A 19 -1.00 2.57 -5.19
C MET A 19 0.49 2.97 -5.25
N PHE A 20 1.09 3.43 -4.15
CA PHE A 20 2.44 3.98 -4.18
C PHE A 20 3.50 2.95 -4.60
N GLU A 21 3.30 1.67 -4.35
CA GLU A 21 4.17 0.58 -4.81
C GLU A 21 4.13 0.34 -6.33
N HIS A 22 3.23 1.01 -7.03
CA HIS A 22 3.05 0.90 -8.48
C HIS A 22 3.43 2.18 -9.25
N VAL A 23 3.78 3.27 -8.57
CA VAL A 23 4.18 4.52 -9.25
C VAL A 23 5.64 4.50 -9.74
N GLY A 24 6.44 3.54 -9.28
CA GLY A 24 7.88 3.45 -9.55
C GLY A 24 8.70 4.31 -8.58
N GLN A 25 9.94 3.88 -8.34
CA GLN A 25 10.82 4.53 -7.36
C GLN A 25 11.02 6.02 -7.67
N GLU A 26 11.24 6.34 -8.93
CA GLU A 26 11.48 7.70 -9.40
C GLU A 26 10.29 8.66 -9.21
N ASN A 27 9.09 8.13 -9.09
CA ASN A 27 7.87 8.93 -8.96
C ASN A 27 7.34 9.03 -7.51
N LEU A 28 7.96 8.34 -6.54
CA LEU A 28 7.49 8.38 -5.14
C LEU A 28 7.47 9.80 -4.57
N GLY A 29 8.51 10.59 -4.86
CA GLY A 29 8.56 11.99 -4.42
C GLY A 29 7.42 12.82 -4.99
N LEU A 30 7.14 12.69 -6.28
CA LEU A 30 6.03 13.37 -6.94
C LEU A 30 4.69 12.93 -6.37
N TYR A 31 4.51 11.63 -6.12
CA TYR A 31 3.29 11.09 -5.53
C TYR A 31 2.94 11.75 -4.19
N PHE A 32 3.90 11.87 -3.26
CA PHE A 32 3.65 12.52 -1.97
C PHE A 32 3.49 14.05 -2.09
N GLN A 33 4.16 14.69 -3.04
CA GLN A 33 3.94 16.11 -3.36
C GLN A 33 2.51 16.34 -3.90
N ASP A 34 2.00 15.46 -4.75
CA ASP A 34 0.62 15.53 -5.25
C ASP A 34 -0.40 15.28 -4.12
N VAL A 35 -0.15 14.34 -3.21
CA VAL A 35 -0.99 14.18 -2.00
C VAL A 35 -1.02 15.49 -1.21
N ALA A 36 0.12 16.13 -0.98
CA ALA A 36 0.20 17.41 -0.28
C ALA A 36 -0.48 18.55 -1.04
N LYS A 37 -0.35 18.59 -2.37
CA LYS A 37 -1.00 19.58 -3.24
C LYS A 37 -2.52 19.50 -3.13
N TYR A 38 -3.06 18.29 -3.23
CA TYR A 38 -4.51 18.06 -3.26
C TYR A 38 -5.16 18.04 -1.87
N LEU A 39 -4.39 17.97 -0.81
CA LEU A 39 -4.92 18.05 0.56
C LEU A 39 -5.10 19.50 0.97
N LYS A 40 -6.26 19.87 1.49
CA LYS A 40 -6.50 21.20 2.11
C LYS A 40 -5.61 21.41 3.33
N ALA A 41 -5.42 22.67 3.73
CA ALA A 41 -4.85 22.98 5.03
C ALA A 41 -5.68 22.28 6.12
N ASP A 42 -5.01 21.68 7.12
CA ASP A 42 -5.61 20.82 8.16
C ASP A 42 -6.35 19.57 7.65
N GLY A 43 -6.23 19.25 6.36
CA GLY A 43 -6.76 18.01 5.77
C GLY A 43 -5.98 16.78 6.25
N THR A 44 -6.61 15.62 6.09
CA THR A 44 -6.06 14.33 6.52
C THR A 44 -5.98 13.34 5.34
N ALA A 45 -4.85 12.65 5.20
CA ALA A 45 -4.68 11.59 4.21
C ALA A 45 -4.38 10.24 4.88
N LEU A 46 -5.00 9.17 4.39
CA LEU A 46 -4.67 7.79 4.72
C LEU A 46 -4.00 7.12 3.54
N ILE A 47 -2.73 6.80 3.68
CA ILE A 47 -1.94 6.15 2.63
C ILE A 47 -1.61 4.73 3.08
N HIS A 48 -2.12 3.75 2.34
CA HIS A 48 -1.97 2.34 2.63
C HIS A 48 -1.24 1.64 1.48
N GLY A 49 -0.22 0.86 1.78
CA GLY A 49 0.48 0.09 0.76
C GLY A 49 1.55 -0.84 1.31
N ILE A 50 2.19 -1.57 0.39
CA ILE A 50 3.23 -2.54 0.72
C ILE A 50 4.56 -1.83 0.89
N THR A 51 5.29 -2.20 1.93
CA THR A 51 6.62 -1.69 2.26
C THR A 51 7.54 -2.83 2.72
N ARG A 52 8.80 -2.52 2.93
CA ARG A 52 9.80 -3.42 3.53
C ARG A 52 10.84 -2.61 4.29
N GLN A 53 11.71 -3.29 5.03
CA GLN A 53 12.74 -2.58 5.82
C GLN A 53 13.70 -1.79 4.93
N GLN A 54 14.12 -2.38 3.83
CA GLN A 54 14.97 -1.73 2.82
C GLN A 54 14.29 -1.83 1.46
N GLY A 55 14.07 -0.71 0.80
CA GLY A 55 13.45 -0.64 -0.50
C GLY A 55 14.16 -1.49 -1.56
N GLY A 56 13.43 -1.87 -2.60
CA GLY A 56 14.01 -2.61 -3.73
C GLY A 56 12.96 -3.15 -4.70
N ALA A 57 13.45 -3.52 -5.88
CA ALA A 57 12.67 -4.16 -6.91
C ALA A 57 12.09 -5.51 -6.44
N TYR A 58 11.01 -5.94 -7.07
CA TYR A 58 10.50 -7.30 -6.92
C TYR A 58 11.54 -8.32 -7.37
N ASN A 59 11.44 -9.56 -6.83
CA ASN A 59 12.23 -10.65 -7.37
C ASN A 59 11.88 -10.88 -8.85
N GLY A 60 12.81 -11.50 -9.60
CA GLY A 60 12.67 -11.65 -11.06
C GLY A 60 11.41 -12.38 -11.50
N TRP A 61 10.88 -13.29 -10.68
CA TRP A 61 9.67 -14.04 -11.01
C TRP A 61 8.40 -13.16 -10.84
N ILE A 62 8.25 -12.47 -9.71
CA ILE A 62 7.16 -11.53 -9.46
C ILE A 62 7.18 -10.41 -10.50
N ASN A 63 8.35 -9.84 -10.77
CA ASN A 63 8.52 -8.79 -11.77
C ASN A 63 8.12 -9.24 -13.18
N LYS A 64 8.41 -10.50 -13.54
CA LYS A 64 8.10 -11.03 -14.87
C LYS A 64 6.63 -11.37 -15.07
N TYR A 65 5.97 -11.94 -14.04
CA TYR A 65 4.67 -12.59 -14.22
C TYR A 65 3.49 -11.91 -13.54
N ILE A 66 3.74 -11.10 -12.52
CA ILE A 66 2.69 -10.53 -11.66
C ILE A 66 2.68 -8.98 -11.75
N PHE A 67 3.79 -8.33 -11.39
CA PHE A 67 3.92 -6.86 -11.32
C PHE A 67 5.15 -6.36 -12.08
N PRO A 68 5.11 -6.30 -13.42
CA PRO A 68 6.24 -5.79 -14.21
C PRO A 68 6.57 -4.34 -13.84
N GLY A 69 7.86 -4.08 -13.54
CA GLY A 69 8.34 -2.76 -13.19
C GLY A 69 7.99 -2.28 -11.76
N GLY A 70 7.38 -3.14 -10.94
CA GLY A 70 7.01 -2.78 -9.57
C GLY A 70 8.23 -2.61 -8.65
N TYR A 71 8.05 -1.74 -7.66
CA TYR A 71 9.04 -1.43 -6.65
C TYR A 71 8.38 -1.42 -5.27
N ILE A 72 9.00 -2.07 -4.28
CA ILE A 72 8.54 -1.99 -2.89
C ILE A 72 9.44 -1.00 -2.16
N PRO A 73 8.93 0.18 -1.79
CA PRO A 73 9.74 1.18 -1.11
C PRO A 73 10.08 0.75 0.32
N GLY A 74 11.22 1.22 0.80
CA GLY A 74 11.62 1.08 2.19
C GLY A 74 10.80 1.98 3.11
N LEU A 75 10.64 1.56 4.37
CA LEU A 75 9.91 2.36 5.36
C LEU A 75 10.53 3.76 5.53
N THR A 76 11.84 3.84 5.64
CA THR A 76 12.56 5.12 5.77
C THR A 76 12.44 5.97 4.51
N GLU A 77 12.52 5.36 3.33
CA GLU A 77 12.35 6.04 2.04
C GLU A 77 10.98 6.72 1.93
N ILE A 78 9.91 6.05 2.38
CA ILE A 78 8.56 6.64 2.40
C ILE A 78 8.51 7.82 3.38
N ILE A 79 9.10 7.69 4.57
CA ILE A 79 9.14 8.77 5.58
C ILE A 79 9.88 9.99 5.03
N ASP A 80 11.01 9.79 4.36
CA ASP A 80 11.78 10.87 3.73
C ASP A 80 10.94 11.63 2.68
N HIS A 81 10.15 10.92 1.87
CA HIS A 81 9.25 11.55 0.89
C HIS A 81 8.07 12.28 1.54
N ILE A 82 7.52 11.75 2.64
CA ILE A 82 6.46 12.42 3.42
C ILE A 82 6.99 13.74 3.99
N GLU A 83 8.18 13.72 4.58
CA GLU A 83 8.84 14.92 5.14
C GLU A 83 9.14 15.94 4.03
N ALA A 84 9.71 15.51 2.92
CA ALA A 84 10.02 16.38 1.78
C ALA A 84 8.76 17.01 1.15
N ALA A 85 7.61 16.38 1.26
CA ALA A 85 6.32 16.92 0.85
C ALA A 85 5.65 17.84 1.91
N HIS A 86 6.33 18.11 3.03
CA HIS A 86 5.81 18.90 4.15
C HIS A 86 4.50 18.35 4.76
N LEU A 87 4.31 17.05 4.71
CA LEU A 87 3.24 16.35 5.41
C LEU A 87 3.72 15.93 6.80
N GLN A 88 2.78 15.88 7.77
CA GLN A 88 3.07 15.42 9.12
C GLN A 88 2.50 14.02 9.33
N ILE A 89 3.27 13.15 9.98
CA ILE A 89 2.81 11.80 10.34
C ILE A 89 2.05 11.88 11.66
N GLY A 90 0.74 11.65 11.61
CA GLY A 90 -0.12 11.56 12.79
C GLY A 90 -0.16 10.16 13.41
N ASP A 91 -0.07 9.12 12.57
CA ASP A 91 -0.06 7.72 13.00
C ASP A 91 0.59 6.82 11.94
N VAL A 92 1.16 5.68 12.39
CA VAL A 92 1.65 4.61 11.51
C VAL A 92 1.20 3.28 12.08
N GLU A 93 0.46 2.51 11.29
CA GLU A 93 -0.01 1.19 11.68
C GLU A 93 0.56 0.11 10.74
N MET A 94 1.18 -0.91 11.34
CA MET A 94 1.75 -2.04 10.62
C MET A 94 0.73 -3.20 10.59
N LEU A 95 0.36 -3.65 9.38
CA LEU A 95 -0.70 -4.63 9.16
C LEU A 95 -0.22 -5.95 8.55
N ARG A 96 1.07 -6.27 8.71
CA ARG A 96 1.72 -7.45 8.14
C ARG A 96 0.93 -8.74 8.33
N ARG A 97 0.58 -9.06 9.57
CA ARG A 97 -0.14 -10.30 9.90
C ARG A 97 -1.58 -10.32 9.38
N HIS A 98 -2.20 -9.16 9.29
CA HIS A 98 -3.53 -9.01 8.70
C HIS A 98 -3.48 -9.34 7.20
N TYR A 99 -2.46 -8.84 6.51
CA TYR A 99 -2.33 -9.10 5.07
C TYR A 99 -1.87 -10.53 4.76
N GLN A 100 -1.02 -11.15 5.60
CA GLN A 100 -0.77 -12.58 5.57
C GLN A 100 -2.08 -13.35 5.61
N ARG A 101 -2.95 -13.05 6.58
CA ARG A 101 -4.25 -13.72 6.72
C ARG A 101 -5.17 -13.49 5.51
N THR A 102 -5.14 -12.30 4.93
CA THR A 102 -5.87 -12.00 3.69
C THR A 102 -5.42 -12.92 2.55
N LEU A 103 -4.12 -13.09 2.37
CA LEU A 103 -3.56 -13.95 1.32
C LEU A 103 -3.88 -15.43 1.55
N GLU A 104 -3.86 -15.91 2.79
CA GLU A 104 -4.30 -17.27 3.14
C GLU A 104 -5.77 -17.51 2.78
N ILE A 105 -6.65 -16.52 3.03
CA ILE A 105 -8.06 -16.59 2.65
C ILE A 105 -8.22 -16.57 1.13
N TRP A 106 -7.46 -15.75 0.43
CA TRP A 106 -7.48 -15.72 -1.03
C TRP A 106 -6.99 -17.04 -1.63
N ASP A 107 -5.95 -17.65 -1.05
CA ASP A 107 -5.46 -18.97 -1.47
C ASP A 107 -6.51 -20.06 -1.25
N ALA A 108 -7.16 -20.08 -0.11
CA ALA A 108 -8.27 -21.02 0.18
C ALA A 108 -9.43 -20.86 -0.80
N ASN A 109 -9.86 -19.62 -1.08
CA ASN A 109 -10.91 -19.31 -2.04
C ASN A 109 -10.52 -19.69 -3.46
N PHE A 110 -9.29 -19.40 -3.88
CA PHE A 110 -8.77 -19.81 -5.18
C PHE A 110 -8.79 -21.33 -5.33
N ASN A 111 -8.30 -22.07 -4.33
CA ASN A 111 -8.25 -23.53 -4.37
C ASN A 111 -9.63 -24.17 -4.35
N ALA A 112 -10.62 -23.57 -3.70
CA ALA A 112 -12.03 -24.03 -3.76
C ALA A 112 -12.62 -23.97 -5.18
N HIS A 113 -12.13 -23.05 -6.04
CA HIS A 113 -12.59 -22.86 -7.42
C HIS A 113 -11.57 -23.28 -8.47
N ARG A 114 -10.51 -23.95 -8.05
CA ARG A 114 -9.33 -24.26 -8.90
C ARG A 114 -9.70 -24.95 -10.22
N ALA A 115 -10.58 -25.96 -10.19
CA ALA A 115 -10.97 -26.71 -11.37
C ALA A 115 -11.69 -25.85 -12.42
N GLU A 116 -12.58 -24.96 -11.97
CA GLU A 116 -13.30 -24.00 -12.82
C GLU A 116 -12.33 -22.99 -13.44
N ILE A 117 -11.44 -22.44 -12.62
CA ILE A 117 -10.40 -21.49 -13.08
C ILE A 117 -9.45 -22.18 -14.08
N GLU A 118 -9.06 -23.41 -13.82
CA GLU A 118 -8.19 -24.16 -14.72
C GLU A 118 -8.83 -24.41 -16.08
N THR A 119 -10.13 -24.66 -16.12
CA THR A 119 -10.88 -24.82 -17.37
C THR A 119 -10.85 -23.54 -18.22
N THR A 120 -10.87 -22.37 -17.59
CA THR A 120 -10.93 -21.07 -18.29
C THR A 120 -9.56 -20.45 -18.56
N LYS A 121 -8.59 -20.61 -17.66
CA LYS A 121 -7.26 -19.98 -17.71
C LYS A 121 -6.11 -20.96 -17.98
N GLY A 122 -6.36 -22.25 -17.86
CA GLY A 122 -5.39 -23.33 -18.07
C GLY A 122 -4.46 -23.60 -16.88
N THR A 123 -3.88 -24.79 -16.85
CA THR A 123 -3.01 -25.31 -15.78
C THR A 123 -1.81 -24.40 -15.46
N ARG A 124 -1.23 -23.75 -16.49
CA ARG A 124 -0.09 -22.86 -16.28
C ARG A 124 -0.45 -21.66 -15.41
N PHE A 125 -1.62 -21.05 -15.65
CA PHE A 125 -2.10 -19.93 -14.86
C PHE A 125 -2.40 -20.35 -13.42
N THR A 126 -3.11 -21.47 -13.23
CA THR A 126 -3.47 -21.92 -11.88
C THR A 126 -2.25 -22.22 -11.02
N ARG A 127 -1.21 -22.87 -11.59
CA ARG A 127 0.06 -23.10 -10.89
C ARG A 127 0.81 -21.81 -10.56
N MET A 128 0.81 -20.84 -11.48
CA MET A 128 1.44 -19.55 -11.28
C MET A 128 0.75 -18.76 -10.15
N TRP A 129 -0.57 -18.74 -10.16
CA TRP A 129 -1.36 -17.99 -9.19
C TRP A 129 -1.29 -18.60 -7.79
N ASP A 130 -1.38 -19.91 -7.69
CA ASP A 130 -1.17 -20.67 -6.46
C ASP A 130 0.20 -20.37 -5.83
N LEU A 131 1.26 -20.46 -6.61
CA LEU A 131 2.61 -20.09 -6.17
C LEU A 131 2.70 -18.63 -5.70
N TYR A 132 2.06 -17.71 -6.43
CA TYR A 132 2.03 -16.29 -6.07
C TYR A 132 1.40 -16.07 -4.69
N LEU A 133 0.19 -16.60 -4.44
CA LEU A 133 -0.53 -16.42 -3.20
C LEU A 133 0.25 -16.98 -2.00
N GLN A 134 0.75 -18.20 -2.13
CA GLN A 134 1.53 -18.86 -1.06
C GLN A 134 2.87 -18.16 -0.80
N ALA A 135 3.61 -17.79 -1.85
CA ALA A 135 4.88 -17.10 -1.70
C ALA A 135 4.72 -15.71 -1.07
N CYS A 136 3.65 -14.98 -1.43
CA CYS A 136 3.35 -13.70 -0.80
C CYS A 136 2.94 -13.87 0.67
N ALA A 137 2.07 -14.82 1.00
CA ALA A 137 1.72 -15.12 2.40
C ALA A 137 2.97 -15.41 3.24
N ALA A 138 3.86 -16.29 2.75
CA ALA A 138 5.12 -16.62 3.41
C ALA A 138 6.06 -15.40 3.54
N SER A 139 6.06 -14.49 2.56
CA SER A 139 6.87 -13.26 2.62
C SER A 139 6.38 -12.30 3.70
N PHE A 140 5.07 -12.19 3.90
CA PHE A 140 4.51 -11.44 5.03
C PHE A 140 4.76 -12.16 6.37
N GLU A 141 4.59 -13.47 6.43
CA GLU A 141 4.85 -14.26 7.63
C GLU A 141 6.28 -14.12 8.11
N SER A 142 7.26 -14.23 7.22
CA SER A 142 8.69 -14.11 7.53
C SER A 142 9.16 -12.70 7.86
N GLY A 143 8.32 -11.66 7.63
CA GLY A 143 8.69 -10.27 7.82
C GLY A 143 9.56 -9.68 6.71
N ASN A 144 9.65 -10.33 5.56
CA ASN A 144 10.38 -9.82 4.41
C ASN A 144 9.70 -8.59 3.78
N ILE A 145 8.37 -8.57 3.80
CA ILE A 145 7.54 -7.43 3.39
C ILE A 145 6.49 -7.14 4.45
N ASP A 146 5.92 -5.95 4.41
CA ASP A 146 4.88 -5.49 5.32
C ASP A 146 3.79 -4.72 4.56
N VAL A 147 2.67 -4.47 5.21
CA VAL A 147 1.69 -3.48 4.80
C VAL A 147 1.59 -2.44 5.88
N VAL A 148 1.58 -1.19 5.48
CA VAL A 148 1.55 -0.04 6.38
C VAL A 148 0.43 0.91 6.03
N GLN A 149 -0.16 1.52 7.05
CA GLN A 149 -1.05 2.67 6.92
C GLN A 149 -0.36 3.88 7.55
N TYR A 150 -0.20 4.93 6.76
CA TYR A 150 0.24 6.24 7.23
C TYR A 150 -0.98 7.16 7.32
N LEU A 151 -1.27 7.66 8.50
CA LEU A 151 -2.21 8.76 8.71
C LEU A 151 -1.40 10.07 8.67
N LEU A 152 -1.65 10.86 7.65
CA LEU A 152 -0.91 12.10 7.38
C LEU A 152 -1.81 13.31 7.54
N THR A 153 -1.24 14.44 7.96
CA THR A 153 -1.93 15.73 7.98
C THR A 153 -1.13 16.77 7.20
N LYS A 154 -1.85 17.75 6.63
CA LYS A 154 -1.25 18.95 6.06
C LYS A 154 -1.40 20.09 7.06
N GLY A 155 -0.27 20.65 7.47
CA GLY A 155 -0.21 21.69 8.47
C GLY A 155 0.56 21.25 9.72
N PRO A 156 1.01 22.22 10.52
CA PRO A 156 2.06 21.99 11.52
C PRO A 156 1.61 21.20 12.75
N SER A 157 0.32 21.09 13.02
CA SER A 157 -0.13 20.65 14.34
C SER A 157 -1.01 19.41 14.35
N GLY A 158 -1.57 18.99 13.20
CA GLY A 158 -2.56 17.88 13.19
C GLY A 158 -3.75 18.12 14.14
N THR A 159 -4.10 19.40 14.40
CA THR A 159 -5.14 19.78 15.37
C THR A 159 -6.53 19.25 15.02
N GLY A 160 -6.76 18.84 13.77
CA GLY A 160 -7.98 18.16 13.34
C GLY A 160 -8.10 16.72 13.84
N LEU A 161 -7.00 16.12 14.36
CA LEU A 161 -7.01 14.75 14.87
C LEU A 161 -7.25 14.74 16.40
N PRO A 162 -8.04 13.75 16.91
CA PRO A 162 -8.20 13.55 18.35
C PRO A 162 -6.87 13.25 19.05
N MET A 163 -6.74 13.66 20.31
CA MET A 163 -5.53 13.50 21.12
C MET A 163 -5.14 12.04 21.41
N THR A 164 -6.03 11.09 21.20
CA THR A 164 -5.78 9.67 21.47
C THR A 164 -6.29 8.81 20.32
N ARG A 165 -5.73 7.62 20.17
CA ARG A 165 -6.15 6.61 19.16
C ARG A 165 -7.55 6.01 19.41
N ARG A 166 -8.28 6.41 20.46
CA ARG A 166 -9.58 5.82 20.81
C ARG A 166 -10.58 5.87 19.64
N TYR A 167 -10.57 6.92 18.84
CA TYR A 167 -11.45 7.07 17.66
C TYR A 167 -11.17 6.03 16.55
N MET A 168 -9.97 5.44 16.53
CA MET A 168 -9.60 4.36 15.59
C MET A 168 -10.04 2.98 16.10
N LEU A 169 -10.30 2.87 17.40
CA LEU A 169 -10.54 1.61 18.11
C LEU A 169 -12.00 1.46 18.57
N THR A 170 -12.94 2.14 17.91
CA THR A 170 -14.35 1.97 18.27
C THR A 170 -14.77 0.53 18.07
N ASP A 171 -15.19 -0.12 19.15
CA ASP A 171 -15.82 -1.43 19.15
C ASP A 171 -17.01 -1.40 18.18
N ARG A 172 -16.93 -2.25 17.15
CA ARG A 172 -18.06 -2.55 16.28
C ARG A 172 -18.81 -3.73 16.82
#